data_504d2e53e26d37f179814fd22f8825ec
#
_entry.id   504d2e53e26d37f179814fd22f8825ec
#
_cell.length_a   1.000
_cell.length_b   1.000
_cell.length_c   1.000
_cell.angle_alpha   90.00
_cell.angle_beta   90.00
_cell.angle_gamma   90.00
#
_symmetry.space_group_name_H-M   'P 1'
#
loop_
_entity.id
_entity.type
_entity.pdbx_description
1 polymer ?
#
loop_
_entity_poly.entity_id
_entity_poly.type
_entity_poly.pdbx_seq_one_letter_code
_entity_poly.pdbx_strand_id
1 'polypeptide(L)'
;MRADSETGADGDKARLACPDGHWTHWDNPLPVLAALVEVDGKILLARNAAWGPRNFALITGFMERGETPEQGVARELNEETGLHADATTLIGVYEFIRKNELIIAYHVKASGEIKLSPELVEVRLVSPEKLRPWRAGTGYAMADWMRARGLVPEFLDWGTQAPAHE
;
A
#
# COMPACT_ATOMS: atom_id res chain seq x y z
N MET A 1 -21.99 -5.27 -23.14
CA MET A 1 -20.56 -5.62 -23.03
C MET A 1 -20.43 -7.10 -23.35
N ARG A 2 -19.83 -7.48 -24.46
CA ARG A 2 -19.58 -8.89 -24.81
C ARG A 2 -18.13 -9.22 -24.51
N ALA A 3 -17.89 -10.39 -23.93
CA ALA A 3 -16.55 -10.94 -23.82
C ALA A 3 -16.25 -11.63 -25.15
N ASP A 4 -15.47 -10.97 -26.00
CA ASP A 4 -14.94 -11.61 -27.19
C ASP A 4 -13.54 -12.14 -26.87
N SER A 5 -13.41 -13.47 -27.00
CA SER A 5 -12.14 -14.17 -26.91
C SER A 5 -11.32 -13.88 -28.16
N GLU A 6 -10.64 -12.77 -28.24
CA GLU A 6 -9.53 -12.63 -29.17
C GLU A 6 -8.27 -13.17 -28.49
N THR A 7 -7.81 -14.28 -28.97
CA THR A 7 -6.49 -14.84 -28.73
C THR A 7 -5.44 -13.91 -29.37
N GLY A 8 -5.03 -12.89 -28.60
CA GLY A 8 -3.80 -12.17 -28.92
C GLY A 8 -2.60 -13.08 -28.66
N ALA A 9 -1.49 -12.83 -29.34
CA ALA A 9 -0.25 -13.62 -29.33
C ALA A 9 0.42 -13.79 -27.95
N ASP A 10 -0.24 -13.44 -26.86
CA ASP A 10 0.26 -13.36 -25.48
C ASP A 10 -0.43 -14.34 -24.51
N GLY A 11 -0.87 -15.49 -25.03
CA GLY A 11 -1.40 -16.60 -24.22
C GLY A 11 -2.87 -16.49 -23.83
N ASP A 12 -3.46 -17.60 -23.58
CA ASP A 12 -4.89 -17.98 -23.45
C ASP A 12 -5.77 -17.24 -22.40
N LYS A 13 -5.55 -15.94 -22.13
CA LYS A 13 -6.42 -15.18 -21.21
C LYS A 13 -7.52 -14.44 -22.00
N ALA A 14 -8.79 -14.82 -21.76
CA ALA A 14 -9.92 -14.04 -22.23
C ALA A 14 -9.88 -12.61 -21.67
N ARG A 15 -10.04 -11.59 -22.53
CA ARG A 15 -10.03 -10.18 -22.16
C ARG A 15 -11.31 -9.51 -22.62
N LEU A 16 -11.75 -8.49 -21.88
CA LEU A 16 -12.84 -7.65 -22.32
C LEU A 16 -12.32 -6.69 -23.39
N ALA A 17 -12.94 -6.70 -24.56
CA ALA A 17 -12.58 -5.81 -25.65
C ALA A 17 -13.82 -5.10 -26.22
N CYS A 18 -13.59 -3.96 -26.86
CA CYS A 18 -14.59 -3.31 -27.70
C CYS A 18 -14.77 -4.15 -28.97
N PRO A 19 -16.02 -4.48 -29.41
CA PRO A 19 -16.27 -5.24 -30.64
C PRO A 19 -15.62 -4.64 -31.90
N ASP A 20 -15.44 -3.30 -31.92
CA ASP A 20 -14.84 -2.56 -33.02
C ASP A 20 -13.30 -2.41 -32.90
N GLY A 21 -12.69 -3.10 -31.95
CA GLY A 21 -11.21 -3.12 -31.76
C GLY A 21 -10.58 -1.84 -31.21
N HIS A 22 -11.38 -0.88 -30.74
CA HIS A 22 -10.86 0.41 -30.25
C HIS A 22 -10.20 0.34 -28.87
N TRP A 23 -10.50 -0.70 -28.09
CA TRP A 23 -10.04 -0.80 -26.71
C TRP A 23 -10.07 -2.25 -26.20
N THR A 24 -9.05 -2.59 -25.39
CA THR A 24 -8.94 -3.87 -24.69
C THR A 24 -8.64 -3.62 -23.22
N HIS A 25 -9.39 -4.26 -22.32
CA HIS A 25 -9.09 -4.27 -20.90
C HIS A 25 -8.05 -5.34 -20.58
N TRP A 26 -6.84 -4.92 -20.30
CA TRP A 26 -5.71 -5.82 -20.07
C TRP A 26 -5.70 -6.47 -18.70
N ASP A 27 -6.50 -5.97 -17.77
CA ASP A 27 -6.59 -6.44 -16.38
C ASP A 27 -5.22 -6.47 -15.68
N ASN A 28 -4.41 -5.44 -15.95
CA ASN A 28 -3.11 -5.29 -15.33
C ASN A 28 -3.25 -4.97 -13.84
N PRO A 29 -2.30 -5.40 -12.99
CA PRO A 29 -2.29 -5.00 -11.59
C PRO A 29 -2.32 -3.48 -11.44
N LEU A 30 -3.11 -3.01 -10.47
CA LEU A 30 -3.17 -1.59 -10.14
C LEU A 30 -1.93 -1.19 -9.32
N PRO A 31 -1.22 -0.11 -9.68
CA PRO A 31 -0.12 0.41 -8.87
C PRO A 31 -0.68 1.07 -7.60
N VAL A 32 -0.26 0.55 -6.46
CA VAL A 32 -0.57 1.08 -5.12
C VAL A 32 0.70 1.59 -4.49
N LEU A 33 0.67 2.80 -3.98
CA LEU A 33 1.77 3.40 -3.23
C LEU A 33 1.60 3.10 -1.75
N ALA A 34 2.69 2.77 -1.07
CA ALA A 34 2.69 2.54 0.36
C ALA A 34 3.77 3.37 1.04
N ALA A 35 3.41 4.07 2.11
CA ALA A 35 4.31 4.86 2.92
C ALA A 35 4.54 4.20 4.29
N LEU A 36 5.78 3.78 4.55
CA LEU A 36 6.27 3.55 5.89
C LEU A 36 6.76 4.88 6.43
N VAL A 37 5.90 5.55 7.19
CA VAL A 37 6.08 6.94 7.63
C VAL A 37 6.84 6.99 8.94
N GLU A 38 7.96 7.69 8.95
CA GLU A 38 8.76 7.94 10.14
C GLU A 38 8.59 9.40 10.60
N VAL A 39 8.12 9.56 11.85
CA VAL A 39 8.00 10.86 12.53
C VAL A 39 8.75 10.76 13.85
N ASP A 40 9.74 11.62 14.06
CA ASP A 40 10.57 11.66 15.28
C ASP A 40 11.13 10.29 15.68
N GLY A 41 11.59 9.50 14.70
CA GLY A 41 12.18 8.17 14.89
C GLY A 41 11.17 7.05 15.19
N LYS A 42 9.86 7.32 15.13
CA LYS A 42 8.79 6.36 15.29
C LYS A 42 8.03 6.15 13.99
N ILE A 43 7.46 4.97 13.82
CA ILE A 43 6.70 4.62 12.63
C ILE A 43 5.21 4.79 12.88
N LEU A 44 4.58 5.53 11.97
CA LEU A 44 3.14 5.77 11.99
C LEU A 44 2.40 4.57 11.40
N LEU A 45 1.50 4.00 12.18
CA LEU A 45 0.52 3.03 11.73
C LEU A 45 -0.87 3.64 11.86
N ALA A 46 -1.69 3.47 10.83
CA ALA A 46 -3.03 4.04 10.75
C ALA A 46 -4.11 2.97 10.73
N ARG A 47 -5.28 3.32 11.26
CA ARG A 47 -6.48 2.48 11.21
C ARG A 47 -7.57 3.19 10.42
N ASN A 48 -8.00 2.55 9.35
CA ASN A 48 -9.14 3.02 8.57
C ASN A 48 -10.46 2.76 9.32
N ALA A 49 -11.44 3.65 9.13
CA ALA A 49 -12.77 3.54 9.74
C ALA A 49 -13.50 2.25 9.40
N ALA A 50 -13.24 1.71 8.19
CA ALA A 50 -13.84 0.45 7.73
C ALA A 50 -13.20 -0.81 8.33
N TRP A 51 -12.10 -0.68 9.07
CA TRP A 51 -11.36 -1.83 9.62
C TRP A 51 -11.71 -2.09 11.07
N GLY A 52 -11.50 -3.33 11.52
CA GLY A 52 -11.67 -3.69 12.92
C GLY A 52 -10.71 -2.93 13.85
N PRO A 53 -11.03 -2.85 15.17
CA PRO A 53 -10.36 -1.95 16.12
C PRO A 53 -8.87 -2.28 16.37
N ARG A 54 -8.39 -3.43 15.92
CA ARG A 54 -6.99 -3.85 16.07
C ARG A 54 -6.20 -3.85 14.77
N ASN A 55 -6.82 -3.47 13.65
CA ASN A 55 -6.20 -3.53 12.33
C ASN A 55 -5.53 -2.19 11.99
N PHE A 56 -4.22 -2.13 12.22
CA PHE A 56 -3.37 -1.01 11.83
C PHE A 56 -2.50 -1.41 10.65
N ALA A 57 -2.29 -0.46 9.74
CA ALA A 57 -1.49 -0.66 8.54
C ALA A 57 -0.66 0.57 8.19
N LEU A 58 0.17 0.45 7.15
CA LEU A 58 0.84 1.59 6.52
C LEU A 58 -0.18 2.48 5.81
N ILE A 59 0.18 3.74 5.55
CA ILE A 59 -0.56 4.62 4.65
C ILE A 59 -0.44 4.07 3.23
N THR A 60 -1.56 3.93 2.54
CA THR A 60 -1.59 3.43 1.15
C THR A 60 -2.60 4.18 0.32
N GLY A 61 -2.29 4.38 -0.96
CA GLY A 61 -3.22 4.95 -1.92
C GLY A 61 -2.87 4.57 -3.35
N PHE A 62 -3.80 4.79 -4.26
CA PHE A 62 -3.56 4.51 -5.67
C PHE A 62 -2.69 5.59 -6.30
N MET A 63 -1.76 5.14 -7.15
CA MET A 63 -1.01 6.05 -7.99
C MET A 63 -1.95 6.70 -9.02
N GLU A 64 -1.88 8.02 -9.16
CA GLU A 64 -2.70 8.77 -10.09
C GLU A 64 -1.98 9.06 -11.41
N ARG A 65 -2.77 9.37 -12.42
CA ARG A 65 -2.23 9.75 -13.72
C ARG A 65 -1.48 11.08 -13.63
N GLY A 66 -0.25 11.09 -14.14
CA GLY A 66 0.54 12.33 -14.27
C GLY A 66 1.42 12.65 -13.08
N GLU A 67 1.51 11.75 -12.09
CA GLU A 67 2.45 11.86 -10.97
C GLU A 67 3.54 10.78 -11.03
N THR A 68 4.68 11.06 -10.42
CA THR A 68 5.68 10.02 -10.13
C THR A 68 5.27 9.26 -8.86
N PRO A 69 5.79 8.03 -8.63
CA PRO A 69 5.51 7.31 -7.37
C PRO A 69 5.87 8.10 -6.13
N GLU A 70 6.97 8.87 -6.14
CA GLU A 70 7.39 9.72 -5.02
C GLU A 70 6.42 10.87 -4.77
N GLN A 71 5.90 11.49 -5.83
CA GLN A 71 4.88 12.54 -5.73
C GLN A 71 3.58 11.97 -5.17
N GLY A 72 3.16 10.81 -5.66
CA GLY A 72 1.95 10.15 -5.22
C GLY A 72 2.00 9.73 -3.76
N VAL A 73 3.10 9.14 -3.29
CA VAL A 73 3.23 8.74 -1.89
C VAL A 73 3.25 9.95 -0.95
N ALA A 74 3.84 11.08 -1.38
CA ALA A 74 3.83 12.32 -0.61
C ALA A 74 2.42 12.95 -0.56
N ARG A 75 1.68 12.89 -1.66
CA ARG A 75 0.28 13.35 -1.75
C ARG A 75 -0.61 12.54 -0.80
N GLU A 76 -0.58 11.20 -0.90
CA GLU A 76 -1.37 10.32 -0.03
C GLU A 76 -1.07 10.56 1.46
N LEU A 77 0.22 10.68 1.82
CA LEU A 77 0.62 11.01 3.18
C LEU A 77 -0.02 12.32 3.66
N ASN A 78 0.05 13.36 2.84
CA ASN A 78 -0.51 14.67 3.19
C ASN A 78 -2.03 14.65 3.29
N GLU A 79 -2.71 14.02 2.32
CA GLU A 79 -4.18 13.92 2.27
C GLU A 79 -4.72 13.16 3.48
N GLU A 80 -4.09 12.06 3.87
CA GLU A 80 -4.57 11.20 4.95
C GLU A 80 -4.16 11.70 6.34
N THR A 81 -3.02 12.34 6.48
CA THR A 81 -2.45 12.67 7.80
C THR A 81 -2.11 14.14 8.01
N GLY A 82 -2.12 14.99 6.98
CA GLY A 82 -1.66 16.37 7.04
C GLY A 82 -0.15 16.53 7.15
N LEU A 83 0.62 15.45 7.19
CA LEU A 83 2.07 15.50 7.29
C LEU A 83 2.74 15.86 5.96
N HIS A 84 3.94 16.45 6.04
CA HIS A 84 4.81 16.69 4.90
C HIS A 84 5.87 15.61 4.77
N ALA A 85 6.09 15.12 3.54
CA ALA A 85 7.19 14.24 3.21
C ALA A 85 8.48 15.07 3.07
N ASP A 86 9.42 14.89 3.97
CA ASP A 86 10.73 15.57 3.94
C ASP A 86 11.75 14.80 3.10
N ALA A 87 11.68 13.48 3.12
CA ALA A 87 12.50 12.59 2.30
C ALA A 87 11.77 11.28 2.02
N THR A 88 11.91 10.76 0.80
CA THR A 88 11.36 9.48 0.37
C THR A 88 12.48 8.57 -0.13
N THR A 89 12.46 7.30 0.28
CA THR A 89 13.43 6.29 -0.15
C THR A 89 12.68 5.01 -0.49
N LEU A 90 12.89 4.48 -1.70
CA LEU A 90 12.27 3.24 -2.12
C LEU A 90 12.70 2.08 -1.19
N ILE A 91 11.75 1.34 -0.68
CA ILE A 91 11.98 0.08 0.05
C ILE A 91 11.99 -1.07 -0.96
N GLY A 92 10.96 -1.17 -1.78
CA GLY A 92 10.82 -2.21 -2.78
C GLY A 92 9.45 -2.24 -3.44
N VAL A 93 9.29 -3.26 -4.28
CA VAL A 93 8.05 -3.54 -5.00
C VAL A 93 7.54 -4.91 -4.58
N TYR A 94 6.25 -5.02 -4.27
CA TYR A 94 5.63 -6.21 -3.68
C TYR A 94 4.34 -6.54 -4.40
N GLU A 95 4.07 -7.83 -4.57
CA GLU A 95 2.79 -8.28 -5.11
C GLU A 95 1.70 -8.29 -4.04
N PHE A 96 0.47 -8.04 -4.47
CA PHE A 96 -0.72 -8.34 -3.70
C PHE A 96 -1.76 -8.99 -4.63
N ILE A 97 -1.44 -10.22 -5.01
CA ILE A 97 -2.14 -10.99 -6.05
C ILE A 97 -3.64 -11.06 -5.80
N ARG A 98 -4.05 -11.26 -4.54
CA ARG A 98 -5.47 -11.37 -4.16
C ARG A 98 -6.31 -10.15 -4.53
N LYS A 99 -5.69 -8.96 -4.60
CA LYS A 99 -6.35 -7.71 -4.99
C LYS A 99 -5.98 -7.24 -6.40
N ASN A 100 -5.16 -8.01 -7.13
CA ASN A 100 -4.59 -7.58 -8.40
C ASN A 100 -3.89 -6.22 -8.29
N GLU A 101 -3.04 -6.08 -7.28
CA GLU A 101 -2.29 -4.86 -6.97
C GLU A 101 -0.79 -5.10 -7.01
N LEU A 102 -0.04 -4.08 -7.43
CA LEU A 102 1.41 -4.00 -7.34
C LEU A 102 1.76 -2.86 -6.39
N ILE A 103 2.34 -3.20 -5.24
CA ILE A 103 2.66 -2.23 -4.20
C ILE A 103 4.08 -1.70 -4.40
N ILE A 104 4.22 -0.38 -4.51
CA ILE A 104 5.50 0.33 -4.53
C ILE A 104 5.66 1.00 -3.17
N ALA A 105 6.53 0.47 -2.33
CA ALA A 105 6.66 0.90 -0.94
C ALA A 105 7.85 1.82 -0.72
N TYR A 106 7.62 2.91 -0.02
CA TYR A 106 8.61 3.93 0.33
C TYR A 106 8.73 4.07 1.85
N HIS A 107 9.96 4.27 2.32
CA HIS A 107 10.23 4.89 3.61
C HIS A 107 10.12 6.40 3.45
N VAL A 108 9.27 7.03 4.23
CA VAL A 108 9.02 8.47 4.17
C VAL A 108 9.33 9.10 5.52
N LYS A 109 10.37 9.92 5.58
CA LYS A 109 10.58 10.81 6.72
C LYS A 109 9.62 11.97 6.61
N ALA A 110 8.87 12.22 7.66
CA ALA A 110 7.79 13.19 7.64
C ALA A 110 7.81 14.09 8.87
N SER A 111 7.30 15.31 8.69
CA SER A 111 7.15 16.30 9.74
C SER A 111 5.82 17.01 9.64
N GLY A 112 5.45 17.75 10.68
CA GLY A 112 4.22 18.53 10.75
C GLY A 112 3.26 18.06 11.83
N GLU A 113 2.06 18.63 11.82
CA GLU A 113 0.99 18.29 12.74
C GLU A 113 0.08 17.23 12.13
N ILE A 114 -0.18 16.16 12.86
CA ILE A 114 -1.08 15.09 12.41
C ILE A 114 -2.52 15.58 12.43
N LYS A 115 -3.15 15.60 11.25
CA LYS A 115 -4.57 15.91 11.03
C LYS A 115 -5.17 14.82 10.16
N LEU A 116 -5.91 13.92 10.78
CA LEU A 116 -6.45 12.75 10.07
C LEU A 116 -7.58 13.13 9.11
N SER A 117 -7.57 12.50 7.94
CA SER A 117 -8.71 12.53 7.03
C SER A 117 -9.91 11.81 7.64
N PRO A 118 -11.13 11.98 7.09
CA PRO A 118 -12.31 11.25 7.55
C PRO A 118 -12.20 9.72 7.41
N GLU A 119 -11.30 9.23 6.59
CA GLU A 119 -11.07 7.79 6.38
C GLU A 119 -10.29 7.14 7.52
N LEU A 120 -9.45 7.91 8.20
CA LEU A 120 -8.64 7.43 9.31
C LEU A 120 -9.25 7.80 10.65
N VAL A 121 -9.37 6.85 11.54
CA VAL A 121 -9.95 7.06 12.88
C VAL A 121 -8.91 7.05 13.99
N GLU A 122 -7.74 6.49 13.76
CA GLU A 122 -6.69 6.37 14.77
C GLU A 122 -5.33 6.22 14.10
N VAL A 123 -4.30 6.81 14.69
CA VAL A 123 -2.90 6.53 14.37
C VAL A 123 -2.12 6.17 15.62
N ARG A 124 -1.07 5.37 15.43
CA ARG A 124 -0.11 5.02 16.48
C ARG A 124 1.29 5.27 15.98
N LEU A 125 2.11 5.86 16.85
CA LEU A 125 3.55 6.02 16.63
C LEU A 125 4.27 4.90 17.38
N VAL A 126 4.86 3.98 16.65
CA VAL A 126 5.47 2.75 17.17
C VAL A 126 6.98 2.81 16.98
N SER A 127 7.73 2.49 18.03
CA SER A 127 9.19 2.37 17.92
C SER A 127 9.56 1.24 16.96
N PRO A 128 10.62 1.40 16.15
CA PRO A 128 10.98 0.40 15.13
C PRO A 128 11.12 -1.04 15.65
N GLU A 129 11.69 -1.22 16.82
CA GLU A 129 11.90 -2.52 17.47
C GLU A 129 10.60 -3.17 17.97
N LYS A 130 9.50 -2.41 18.06
CA LYS A 130 8.17 -2.91 18.46
C LYS A 130 7.24 -3.17 17.29
N LEU A 131 7.71 -2.92 16.07
CA LEU A 131 6.93 -3.20 14.87
C LEU A 131 6.71 -4.72 14.72
N ARG A 132 5.51 -5.06 14.27
CA ARG A 132 5.10 -6.44 13.99
C ARG A 132 4.56 -6.51 12.56
N PRO A 133 5.37 -6.87 11.58
CA PRO A 133 4.93 -7.03 10.20
C PRO A 133 3.86 -8.13 10.07
N TRP A 134 3.05 -8.04 9.04
CA TRP A 134 2.09 -9.08 8.65
C TRP A 134 2.53 -9.75 7.35
N ARG A 135 2.04 -10.98 7.10
CA ARG A 135 2.47 -11.82 5.97
C ARG A 135 1.63 -11.54 4.71
N ALA A 136 1.53 -10.28 4.30
CA ALA A 136 0.87 -9.88 3.06
C ALA A 136 1.31 -8.46 2.65
N GLY A 137 1.43 -8.21 1.37
CA GLY A 137 1.58 -6.87 0.77
C GLY A 137 2.56 -5.96 1.53
N THR A 138 2.05 -4.89 2.11
CA THR A 138 2.86 -3.88 2.82
C THR A 138 3.58 -4.38 4.06
N GLY A 139 3.16 -5.50 4.64
CA GLY A 139 3.86 -6.12 5.78
C GLY A 139 5.26 -6.62 5.40
N TYR A 140 5.44 -7.09 4.17
CA TYR A 140 6.77 -7.49 3.68
C TYR A 140 7.68 -6.28 3.49
N ALA A 141 7.15 -5.16 3.02
CA ALA A 141 7.91 -3.91 2.93
C ALA A 141 8.40 -3.44 4.31
N MET A 142 7.53 -3.51 5.33
CA MET A 142 7.91 -3.21 6.71
C MET A 142 9.02 -4.14 7.20
N ALA A 143 8.91 -5.44 6.94
CA ALA A 143 9.93 -6.41 7.33
C ALA A 143 11.29 -6.15 6.67
N ASP A 144 11.30 -5.81 5.37
CA ASP A 144 12.54 -5.49 4.66
C ASP A 144 13.17 -4.18 5.15
N TRP A 145 12.36 -3.18 5.45
CA TRP A 145 12.84 -1.94 6.07
C TRP A 145 13.45 -2.19 7.46
N MET A 146 12.85 -3.08 8.27
CA MET A 146 13.40 -3.48 9.57
C MET A 146 14.74 -4.21 9.41
N ARG A 147 14.83 -5.17 8.48
CA ARG A 147 16.08 -5.92 8.20
C ARG A 147 17.21 -4.98 7.77
N ALA A 148 16.93 -4.00 6.91
CA ALA A 148 17.90 -3.01 6.48
C ALA A 148 18.47 -2.17 7.64
N ARG A 149 17.79 -2.14 8.79
CA ARG A 149 18.22 -1.49 10.04
C ARG A 149 18.81 -2.45 11.07
N GLY A 150 19.04 -3.69 10.70
CA GLY A 150 19.57 -4.72 11.59
C GLY A 150 18.57 -5.26 12.60
N LEU A 151 17.27 -4.98 12.43
CA LEU A 151 16.20 -5.52 13.27
C LEU A 151 15.74 -6.87 12.73
N VAL A 152 15.28 -7.74 13.63
CA VAL A 152 14.69 -9.04 13.28
C VAL A 152 13.17 -8.92 13.28
N PRO A 153 12.50 -9.00 12.11
CA PRO A 153 11.06 -8.91 12.05
C PRO A 153 10.38 -10.13 12.67
N GLU A 154 9.51 -9.91 13.63
CA GLU A 154 8.60 -10.93 14.15
C GLU A 154 7.22 -10.72 13.54
N PHE A 155 6.82 -11.63 12.67
CA PHE A 155 5.54 -11.51 11.97
C PHE A 155 4.36 -11.81 12.88
N LEU A 156 3.29 -11.01 12.71
CA LEU A 156 1.98 -11.33 13.29
C LEU A 156 1.42 -12.60 12.63
N ASP A 157 0.92 -13.51 13.46
CA ASP A 157 0.15 -14.66 12.97
C ASP A 157 -1.27 -14.21 12.64
N TRP A 158 -1.57 -14.16 11.34
CA TRP A 158 -2.89 -13.75 10.83
C TRP A 158 -4.02 -14.76 11.13
N GLY A 159 -3.71 -15.89 11.76
CA GLY A 159 -4.70 -16.87 12.20
C GLY A 159 -5.72 -16.37 13.23
N THR A 160 -5.48 -15.19 13.81
CA THR A 160 -6.36 -14.58 14.83
C THR A 160 -6.95 -13.24 14.45
N GLN A 161 -6.64 -12.68 13.28
CA GLN A 161 -7.06 -11.32 12.89
C GLN A 161 -7.39 -11.14 11.39
N ALA A 162 -7.76 -12.17 10.66
CA ALA A 162 -8.29 -11.97 9.33
C ALA A 162 -9.61 -11.18 9.42
N PRO A 163 -9.78 -10.04 8.73
CA PRO A 163 -11.09 -9.46 8.57
C PRO A 163 -11.92 -10.47 7.77
N ALA A 164 -13.09 -10.82 8.29
CA ALA A 164 -14.12 -11.48 7.51
C ALA A 164 -14.50 -10.50 6.39
N HIS A 165 -14.11 -10.82 5.18
CA HIS A 165 -14.65 -10.19 3.99
C HIS A 165 -15.72 -11.14 3.45
N GLU A 166 -16.97 -10.79 3.68
CA GLU A 166 -18.06 -11.13 2.77
C GLU A 166 -18.05 -10.15 1.59
#